data_90f745ca268ce37caab3ab9a014505d7
#
_entry.id   90f745ca268ce37caab3ab9a014505d7
#
_cell.length_a   1.000
_cell.length_b   1.000
_cell.length_c   1.000
_cell.angle_alpha   90.00
_cell.angle_beta   90.00
_cell.angle_gamma   90.00
#
_symmetry.space_group_name_H-M   'P 1'
#
loop_
_entity.id
_entity.type
_entity.pdbx_description
1 polymer ?
#
loop_
_entity_poly.entity_id
_entity_poly.type
_entity_poly.pdbx_seq_one_letter_code
_entity_poly.pdbx_strand_id
1 'polypeptide(L)'
;MDKAAAFRQQVLNPWKLRLFMLQKLPMAWLAGLRLRELTPERAVVTIPFKYLTQNPFHSIYFACLAMAAELASGIQAMMHVQSGAPASMLVVGLEADFSKKAVGLITFTCPNGPQIAQALAESRATGEGHTVLCTSTGVDEAGDVVAVFRITWSFRAKR
;
A
#
# COMPACT_ATOMS: atom_id res chain seq x y z
N MET A 1 -12.23 18.28 -13.12
CA MET A 1 -11.91 17.86 -11.74
C MET A 1 -10.80 16.81 -11.81
N ASP A 2 -9.70 17.01 -11.11
CA ASP A 2 -8.58 16.06 -11.10
C ASP A 2 -9.06 14.72 -10.49
N LYS A 3 -9.04 13.64 -11.29
CA LYS A 3 -9.51 12.31 -10.87
C LYS A 3 -8.67 11.75 -9.72
N ALA A 4 -7.38 12.05 -9.69
CA ALA A 4 -6.50 11.63 -8.60
C ALA A 4 -6.87 12.34 -7.29
N ALA A 5 -7.16 13.63 -7.33
CA ALA A 5 -7.63 14.38 -6.16
C ALA A 5 -9.00 13.88 -5.67
N ALA A 6 -9.93 13.58 -6.57
CA ALA A 6 -11.23 13.00 -6.22
C ALA A 6 -11.07 11.60 -5.59
N PHE A 7 -10.23 10.74 -6.17
CA PHE A 7 -9.90 9.43 -5.61
C PHE A 7 -9.31 9.56 -4.21
N ARG A 8 -8.32 10.47 -4.04
CA ARG A 8 -7.70 10.72 -2.73
C ARG A 8 -8.71 11.12 -1.67
N GLN A 9 -9.60 12.07 -1.97
CA GLN A 9 -10.67 12.48 -1.06
C GLN A 9 -11.61 11.32 -0.71
N GLN A 10 -11.91 10.46 -1.68
CA GLN A 10 -12.79 9.32 -1.48
C GLN A 10 -12.17 8.28 -0.53
N VAL A 11 -10.89 7.92 -0.74
CA VAL A 11 -10.23 6.89 0.07
C VAL A 11 -9.75 7.39 1.43
N LEU A 12 -9.53 8.70 1.59
CA LEU A 12 -9.23 9.30 2.89
C LEU A 12 -10.50 9.44 3.77
N ASN A 13 -11.69 9.31 3.20
CA ASN A 13 -12.91 9.22 4.00
C ASN A 13 -12.98 7.81 4.65
N PRO A 14 -12.94 7.70 6.01
CA PRO A 14 -12.83 6.41 6.69
C PRO A 14 -14.01 5.47 6.38
N TRP A 15 -15.22 6.00 6.27
CA TRP A 15 -16.42 5.20 6.00
C TRP A 15 -16.44 4.65 4.59
N LYS A 16 -16.09 5.48 3.60
CA LYS A 16 -16.03 5.07 2.19
C LYS A 16 -14.93 4.03 1.97
N LEU A 17 -13.75 4.23 2.57
CA LEU A 17 -12.66 3.27 2.49
C LEU A 17 -13.03 1.94 3.17
N ARG A 18 -13.66 1.98 4.34
CA ARG A 18 -14.09 0.76 5.02
C ARG A 18 -15.11 -0.03 4.22
N LEU A 19 -16.06 0.64 3.59
CA LEU A 19 -17.04 -0.01 2.71
C LEU A 19 -16.36 -0.60 1.48
N PHE A 20 -15.44 0.13 0.86
CA PHE A 20 -14.62 -0.36 -0.26
C PHE A 20 -13.81 -1.61 0.14
N MET A 21 -13.12 -1.56 1.27
CA MET A 21 -12.35 -2.72 1.76
C MET A 21 -13.26 -3.93 2.04
N LEU A 22 -14.40 -3.73 2.67
CA LEU A 22 -15.35 -4.82 2.93
C LEU A 22 -15.79 -5.52 1.64
N GLN A 23 -15.98 -4.77 0.56
CA GLN A 23 -16.43 -5.29 -0.73
C GLN A 23 -15.30 -5.86 -1.60
N LYS A 24 -14.11 -5.26 -1.57
CA LYS A 24 -13.01 -5.53 -2.51
C LYS A 24 -11.75 -6.11 -1.86
N LEU A 25 -11.55 -5.86 -0.57
CA LEU A 25 -10.39 -6.31 0.21
C LEU A 25 -10.84 -6.79 1.60
N PRO A 26 -11.73 -7.81 1.69
CA PRO A 26 -12.35 -8.20 2.96
C PRO A 26 -11.34 -8.63 4.02
N MET A 27 -10.21 -9.25 3.64
CA MET A 27 -9.16 -9.62 4.59
C MET A 27 -8.47 -8.39 5.20
N ALA A 28 -8.23 -7.35 4.42
CA ALA A 28 -7.69 -6.08 4.93
C ALA A 28 -8.68 -5.39 5.89
N TRP A 29 -9.97 -5.46 5.59
CA TRP A 29 -11.02 -4.98 6.48
C TRP A 29 -11.04 -5.74 7.80
N LEU A 30 -11.01 -7.09 7.76
CA LEU A 30 -10.95 -7.96 8.94
C LEU A 30 -9.69 -7.72 9.77
N ALA A 31 -8.54 -7.57 9.13
CA ALA A 31 -7.28 -7.25 9.79
C ALA A 31 -7.27 -5.85 10.43
N GLY A 32 -8.19 -4.97 10.03
CA GLY A 32 -8.34 -3.64 10.60
C GLY A 32 -7.34 -2.62 10.07
N LEU A 33 -6.91 -2.79 8.81
CA LEU A 33 -6.06 -1.82 8.14
C LEU A 33 -6.75 -0.46 8.04
N ARG A 34 -5.97 0.62 8.20
CA ARG A 34 -6.45 1.99 8.06
C ARG A 34 -5.46 2.83 7.26
N LEU A 35 -5.96 3.51 6.25
CA LEU A 35 -5.21 4.55 5.55
C LEU A 35 -5.21 5.81 6.42
N ARG A 36 -4.01 6.33 6.72
CA ARG A 36 -3.81 7.53 7.55
C ARG A 36 -3.45 8.73 6.72
N GLU A 37 -2.68 8.51 5.66
CA GLU A 37 -2.24 9.56 4.77
C GLU A 37 -2.14 9.03 3.34
N LEU A 38 -2.48 9.87 2.38
CA LEU A 38 -2.23 9.64 0.96
C LEU A 38 -1.91 10.97 0.29
N THR A 39 -0.68 11.11 -0.17
CA THR A 39 -0.21 12.25 -0.97
C THR A 39 0.40 11.76 -2.28
N PRO A 40 0.69 12.64 -3.24
CA PRO A 40 1.44 12.25 -4.44
C PRO A 40 2.80 11.62 -4.13
N GLU A 41 3.41 11.95 -2.99
CA GLU A 41 4.75 11.52 -2.61
C GLU A 41 4.74 10.23 -1.78
N ARG A 42 3.75 10.08 -0.87
CA ARG A 42 3.73 8.97 0.08
C ARG A 42 2.35 8.52 0.49
N ALA A 43 2.26 7.28 0.98
CA ALA A 43 1.09 6.76 1.66
C ALA A 43 1.46 6.14 3.01
N VAL A 44 0.55 6.27 3.99
CA VAL A 44 0.71 5.74 5.35
C VAL A 44 -0.49 4.87 5.70
N VAL A 45 -0.21 3.62 6.08
CA VAL A 45 -1.22 2.61 6.46
C VAL A 45 -0.88 2.05 7.82
N THR A 46 -1.88 1.87 8.68
CA THR A 46 -1.68 1.24 10.00
C THR A 46 -2.37 -0.11 10.07
N ILE A 47 -1.78 -1.02 10.87
CA ILE A 47 -2.33 -2.32 11.23
C ILE A 47 -2.20 -2.55 12.73
N PRO A 48 -3.29 -2.93 13.44
CA PRO A 48 -3.23 -3.23 14.87
C PRO A 48 -2.89 -4.69 15.15
N PHE A 49 -2.18 -4.95 16.26
CA PHE A 49 -2.12 -6.27 16.87
C PHE A 49 -3.45 -6.58 17.55
N LYS A 50 -4.10 -7.65 17.12
CA LYS A 50 -5.38 -8.12 17.69
C LYS A 50 -5.55 -9.62 17.40
N TYR A 51 -6.61 -10.23 17.92
CA TYR A 51 -6.91 -11.66 17.72
C TYR A 51 -6.84 -12.09 16.26
N LEU A 52 -7.45 -11.33 15.34
CA LEU A 52 -7.48 -11.66 13.90
C LEU A 52 -6.15 -11.43 13.15
N THR A 53 -5.17 -10.80 13.78
CA THR A 53 -3.86 -10.53 13.16
C THR A 53 -2.71 -11.25 13.87
N GLN A 54 -2.98 -11.95 14.97
CA GLN A 54 -1.95 -12.60 15.77
C GLN A 54 -1.42 -13.88 15.12
N ASN A 55 -0.21 -14.23 15.54
CA ASN A 55 0.41 -15.54 15.31
C ASN A 55 0.68 -16.24 16.65
N PRO A 56 1.09 -17.52 16.66
CA PRO A 56 1.39 -18.25 17.90
C PRO A 56 2.55 -17.68 18.73
N PHE A 57 3.32 -16.74 18.17
CA PHE A 57 4.47 -16.10 18.84
C PHE A 57 4.08 -14.79 19.53
N HIS A 58 2.78 -14.50 19.67
CA HIS A 58 2.23 -13.29 20.29
C HIS A 58 2.68 -11.99 19.58
N SER A 59 2.68 -12.01 18.27
CA SER A 59 2.96 -10.85 17.41
C SER A 59 2.05 -10.86 16.19
N ILE A 60 2.06 -9.79 15.38
CA ILE A 60 1.31 -9.76 14.13
C ILE A 60 1.88 -10.79 13.16
N TYR A 61 0.99 -11.62 12.60
CA TYR A 61 1.33 -12.58 11.55
C TYR A 61 1.91 -11.86 10.33
N PHE A 62 3.04 -12.36 9.80
CA PHE A 62 3.76 -11.64 8.74
C PHE A 62 2.90 -11.36 7.49
N ALA A 63 1.97 -12.26 7.16
CA ALA A 63 1.06 -12.03 6.03
C ALA A 63 0.14 -10.82 6.26
N CYS A 64 -0.25 -10.54 7.52
CA CYS A 64 -1.00 -9.34 7.87
C CYS A 64 -0.14 -8.08 7.74
N LEU A 65 1.14 -8.14 8.09
CA LEU A 65 2.09 -7.05 7.85
C LEU A 65 2.26 -6.80 6.34
N ALA A 66 2.35 -7.88 5.54
CA ALA A 66 2.43 -7.79 4.09
C ALA A 66 1.20 -7.09 3.48
N MET A 67 -0.02 -7.39 3.99
CA MET A 67 -1.24 -6.68 3.55
C MET A 67 -1.15 -5.16 3.78
N ALA A 68 -0.63 -4.72 4.94
CA ALA A 68 -0.49 -3.30 5.24
C ALA A 68 0.58 -2.62 4.39
N ALA A 69 1.72 -3.29 4.20
CA ALA A 69 2.81 -2.81 3.36
C ALA A 69 2.41 -2.70 1.88
N GLU A 70 1.70 -3.71 1.38
CA GLU A 70 1.16 -3.72 0.00
C GLU A 70 0.11 -2.64 -0.18
N LEU A 71 -0.83 -2.49 0.75
CA LEU A 71 -1.86 -1.46 0.66
C LEU A 71 -1.25 -0.06 0.60
N ALA A 72 -0.16 0.21 1.34
CA ALA A 72 0.52 1.51 1.30
C ALA A 72 1.04 1.83 -0.11
N SER A 73 1.73 0.89 -0.76
CA SER A 73 2.22 1.09 -2.14
C SER A 73 1.09 1.00 -3.17
N GLY A 74 0.15 0.08 -3.00
CA GLY A 74 -0.94 -0.19 -3.92
C GLY A 74 -1.95 0.96 -4.01
N ILE A 75 -2.35 1.56 -2.88
CA ILE A 75 -3.28 2.70 -2.88
C ILE A 75 -2.64 3.94 -3.52
N GLN A 76 -1.33 4.12 -3.31
CA GLN A 76 -0.56 5.17 -3.95
C GLN A 76 -0.47 4.96 -5.46
N ALA A 77 -0.21 3.72 -5.89
CA ALA A 77 -0.22 3.35 -7.30
C ALA A 77 -1.61 3.57 -7.94
N MET A 78 -2.69 3.18 -7.27
CA MET A 78 -4.06 3.42 -7.74
C MET A 78 -4.34 4.90 -7.94
N MET A 79 -3.91 5.78 -7.03
CA MET A 79 -4.05 7.22 -7.17
C MET A 79 -3.36 7.74 -8.43
N HIS A 80 -2.11 7.31 -8.69
CA HIS A 80 -1.36 7.71 -9.88
C HIS A 80 -1.93 7.12 -11.18
N VAL A 81 -2.53 5.92 -11.13
CA VAL A 81 -3.27 5.35 -12.27
C VAL A 81 -4.46 6.25 -12.63
N GLN A 82 -5.17 6.81 -11.66
CA GLN A 82 -6.32 7.70 -11.89
C GLN A 82 -5.93 9.06 -12.52
N SER A 83 -4.65 9.46 -12.44
CA SER A 83 -4.19 10.75 -12.98
C SER A 83 -4.04 10.79 -14.51
N GLY A 84 -4.31 9.69 -15.24
CA GLY A 84 -4.11 9.66 -16.69
C GLY A 84 -4.84 8.51 -17.38
N ALA A 85 -4.32 8.08 -18.54
CA ALA A 85 -4.85 6.94 -19.27
C ALA A 85 -4.84 5.67 -18.41
N PRO A 86 -5.86 4.78 -18.57
CA PRO A 86 -5.95 3.55 -17.79
C PRO A 86 -4.69 2.69 -17.92
N ALA A 87 -4.27 2.10 -16.81
CA ALA A 87 -3.17 1.16 -16.77
C ALA A 87 -3.54 -0.05 -15.91
N SER A 88 -3.01 -1.22 -16.26
CA SER A 88 -3.01 -2.39 -15.38
C SER A 88 -1.86 -2.27 -14.38
N MET A 89 -2.04 -2.84 -13.21
CA MET A 89 -1.02 -2.93 -12.18
C MET A 89 -1.01 -4.34 -11.59
N LEU A 90 0.19 -4.85 -11.29
CA LEU A 90 0.39 -6.20 -10.76
C LEU A 90 1.64 -6.22 -9.88
N VAL A 91 1.55 -6.85 -8.71
CA VAL A 91 2.73 -7.21 -7.93
C VAL A 91 3.43 -8.38 -8.60
N VAL A 92 4.70 -8.20 -8.97
CA VAL A 92 5.52 -9.22 -9.62
C VAL A 92 6.65 -9.76 -8.76
N GLY A 93 6.92 -9.13 -7.63
CA GLY A 93 7.94 -9.56 -6.67
C GLY A 93 7.70 -8.98 -5.29
N LEU A 94 8.15 -9.72 -4.27
CA LEU A 94 8.08 -9.31 -2.88
C LEU A 94 9.28 -9.89 -2.13
N GLU A 95 9.98 -9.00 -1.42
CA GLU A 95 10.99 -9.36 -0.43
C GLU A 95 10.66 -8.67 0.89
N ALA A 96 10.99 -9.32 2.01
CA ALA A 96 10.74 -8.73 3.32
C ALA A 96 11.83 -9.09 4.32
N ASP A 97 12.19 -8.12 5.16
CA ASP A 97 13.03 -8.30 6.33
C ASP A 97 12.24 -7.99 7.60
N PHE A 98 12.43 -8.80 8.62
CA PHE A 98 11.78 -8.66 9.91
C PHE A 98 12.84 -8.50 10.98
N SER A 99 12.84 -7.37 11.67
CA SER A 99 13.89 -7.01 12.64
C SER A 99 13.41 -7.07 14.10
N LYS A 100 12.10 -7.04 14.33
CA LYS A 100 11.50 -7.02 15.66
C LYS A 100 10.09 -7.62 15.61
N LYS A 101 9.64 -8.25 16.71
CA LYS A 101 8.23 -8.66 16.83
C LYS A 101 7.31 -7.46 16.72
N ALA A 102 6.35 -7.53 15.80
CA ALA A 102 5.36 -6.49 15.60
C ALA A 102 4.21 -6.66 16.60
N VAL A 103 4.13 -5.76 17.58
CA VAL A 103 3.12 -5.74 18.65
C VAL A 103 2.56 -4.32 18.75
N GLY A 104 1.31 -4.17 19.15
CA GLY A 104 0.64 -2.87 19.21
C GLY A 104 0.19 -2.38 17.83
N LEU A 105 0.32 -1.11 17.57
CA LEU A 105 -0.02 -0.51 16.29
C LEU A 105 1.24 -0.35 15.43
N ILE A 106 1.24 -0.94 14.24
CA ILE A 106 2.33 -0.80 13.28
C ILE A 106 1.91 0.18 12.18
N THR A 107 2.80 1.11 11.88
CA THR A 107 2.60 2.13 10.85
C THR A 107 3.54 1.87 9.69
N PHE A 108 2.97 1.55 8.52
CA PHE A 108 3.71 1.39 7.27
C PHE A 108 3.70 2.65 6.45
N THR A 109 4.87 3.08 5.99
CA THR A 109 5.03 4.23 5.10
C THR A 109 5.71 3.80 3.81
N CYS A 110 5.10 4.14 2.66
CA CYS A 110 5.68 3.97 1.33
C CYS A 110 5.91 5.35 0.69
N PRO A 111 7.16 5.79 0.48
CA PRO A 111 7.48 7.11 -0.07
C PRO A 111 7.77 7.08 -1.59
N ASN A 112 7.27 6.08 -2.31
CA ASN A 112 7.65 5.83 -3.71
C ASN A 112 6.69 6.44 -4.75
N GLY A 113 5.87 7.43 -4.36
CA GLY A 113 4.94 8.08 -5.28
C GLY A 113 5.57 8.64 -6.54
N PRO A 114 6.68 9.40 -6.47
CA PRO A 114 7.36 9.93 -7.66
C PRO A 114 7.84 8.84 -8.63
N GLN A 115 8.40 7.74 -8.11
CA GLN A 115 8.86 6.61 -8.93
C GLN A 115 7.68 5.88 -9.60
N ILE A 116 6.56 5.71 -8.89
CA ILE A 116 5.34 5.14 -9.44
C ILE A 116 4.79 6.03 -10.58
N ALA A 117 4.75 7.34 -10.37
CA ALA A 117 4.31 8.30 -11.38
C ALA A 117 5.18 8.25 -12.64
N GLN A 118 6.49 8.16 -12.46
CA GLN A 118 7.45 8.03 -13.57
C GLN A 118 7.23 6.74 -14.35
N ALA A 119 7.16 5.58 -13.70
CA ALA A 119 6.95 4.29 -14.36
C ALA A 119 5.62 4.25 -15.16
N LEU A 120 4.57 4.88 -14.62
CA LEU A 120 3.30 5.02 -15.33
C LEU A 120 3.40 5.95 -16.54
N ALA A 121 4.14 7.05 -16.43
CA ALA A 121 4.37 7.98 -17.56
C ALA A 121 5.16 7.30 -18.69
N GLU A 122 6.21 6.57 -18.36
CA GLU A 122 7.01 5.79 -19.30
C GLU A 122 6.18 4.71 -19.99
N SER A 123 5.38 3.96 -19.23
CA SER A 123 4.49 2.93 -19.78
C SER A 123 3.43 3.54 -20.73
N ARG A 124 2.89 4.70 -20.39
CA ARG A 124 1.95 5.42 -21.27
C ARG A 124 2.59 5.92 -22.55
N ALA A 125 3.85 6.36 -22.48
CA ALA A 125 4.59 6.86 -23.64
C ALA A 125 5.00 5.73 -24.60
N THR A 126 5.41 4.57 -24.05
CA THR A 126 5.95 3.46 -24.87
C THR A 126 4.92 2.38 -25.18
N GLY A 127 3.88 2.22 -24.38
CA GLY A 127 2.94 1.07 -24.41
C GLY A 127 3.51 -0.21 -23.80
N GLU A 128 4.77 -0.17 -23.32
CA GLU A 128 5.44 -1.30 -22.70
C GLU A 128 5.17 -1.39 -21.20
N GLY A 129 5.43 -2.56 -20.62
CA GLY A 129 5.38 -2.75 -19.17
C GLY A 129 6.62 -2.14 -18.50
N HIS A 130 6.38 -1.37 -17.43
CA HIS A 130 7.45 -0.80 -16.60
C HIS A 130 7.28 -1.25 -15.15
N THR A 131 8.40 -1.55 -14.50
CA THR A 131 8.41 -1.99 -13.10
C THR A 131 8.99 -0.90 -12.19
N VAL A 132 8.53 -0.89 -10.94
CA VAL A 132 9.09 -0.06 -9.89
C VAL A 132 9.17 -0.84 -8.60
N LEU A 133 10.30 -0.71 -7.90
CA LEU A 133 10.49 -1.25 -6.56
C LEU A 133 10.00 -0.22 -5.54
N CYS A 134 8.94 -0.56 -4.81
CA CYS A 134 8.41 0.24 -3.72
C CYS A 134 8.88 -0.34 -2.38
N THR A 135 9.34 0.51 -1.48
CA THR A 135 9.75 0.12 -0.13
C THR A 135 8.75 0.64 0.88
N SER A 136 8.07 -0.29 1.56
CA SER A 136 7.17 0.03 2.68
C SER A 136 7.86 -0.33 3.99
N THR A 137 8.13 0.66 4.83
CA THR A 137 8.78 0.47 6.14
C THR A 137 7.74 0.54 7.24
N GLY A 138 7.65 -0.52 8.04
CA GLY A 138 6.79 -0.62 9.20
C GLY A 138 7.53 -0.30 10.48
N VAL A 139 6.97 0.62 11.27
CA VAL A 139 7.50 1.02 12.59
C VAL A 139 6.44 0.80 13.66
N ASP A 140 6.88 0.46 14.87
CA ASP A 140 6.01 0.35 16.04
C ASP A 140 5.75 1.71 16.71
N GLU A 141 5.00 1.72 17.82
CA GLU A 141 4.65 2.94 18.54
C GLU A 141 5.86 3.59 19.25
N ALA A 142 6.96 2.86 19.42
CA ALA A 142 8.23 3.41 19.92
C ALA A 142 9.09 4.03 18.81
N GLY A 143 8.71 3.85 17.54
CA GLY A 143 9.46 4.32 16.38
C GLY A 143 10.51 3.33 15.88
N ASP A 144 10.55 2.11 16.44
CA ASP A 144 11.47 1.07 16.00
C ASP A 144 10.96 0.40 14.72
N VAL A 145 11.86 0.15 13.78
CA VAL A 145 11.55 -0.62 12.58
C VAL A 145 11.27 -2.07 12.95
N VAL A 146 10.11 -2.57 12.57
CA VAL A 146 9.71 -3.96 12.80
C VAL A 146 9.81 -4.81 11.55
N ALA A 147 9.55 -4.21 10.38
CA ALA A 147 9.63 -4.89 9.09
C ALA A 147 9.85 -3.90 7.95
N VAL A 148 10.54 -4.36 6.91
CA VAL A 148 10.70 -3.63 5.66
C VAL A 148 10.26 -4.55 4.52
N PHE A 149 9.30 -4.10 3.72
CA PHE A 149 8.83 -4.81 2.54
C PHE A 149 9.28 -4.08 1.28
N ARG A 150 9.91 -4.81 0.38
CA ARG A 150 10.27 -4.36 -0.97
C ARG A 150 9.33 -5.06 -1.96
N ILE A 151 8.45 -4.28 -2.56
CA ILE A 151 7.37 -4.77 -3.41
C ILE A 151 7.61 -4.24 -4.83
N THR A 152 7.80 -5.13 -5.78
CA THR A 152 7.96 -4.77 -7.18
C THR A 152 6.59 -4.74 -7.85
N TRP A 153 6.15 -3.57 -8.27
CA TRP A 153 4.96 -3.35 -9.07
C TRP A 153 5.30 -3.31 -10.55
N SER A 154 4.47 -3.90 -11.39
CA SER A 154 4.51 -3.77 -12.84
C SER A 154 3.30 -2.97 -13.30
N PHE A 155 3.52 -1.96 -14.13
CA PHE A 155 2.50 -1.11 -14.72
C PHE A 155 2.52 -1.25 -16.24
N ARG A 156 1.34 -1.37 -16.87
CA ARG A 156 1.21 -1.38 -18.31
C ARG A 156 -0.01 -0.56 -18.73
N ALA A 157 0.21 0.47 -19.57
CA ALA A 157 -0.88 1.26 -20.14
C ALA A 157 -1.81 0.38 -20.96
N LYS A 158 -3.13 0.60 -20.81
CA LYS A 158 -4.15 -0.07 -21.62
C LYS A 158 -4.32 0.74 -22.91
N ARG A 159 -4.28 0.05 -24.03
CA ARG A 159 -4.62 0.63 -25.34
C ARG A 159 -6.13 0.80 -25.49
#